data_032330228fe828e03735194af4d46690
#
_entry.id   032330228fe828e03735194af4d46690
#
_cell.length_a   1.000
_cell.length_b   1.000
_cell.length_c   1.000
_cell.angle_alpha   90.00
_cell.angle_beta   90.00
_cell.angle_gamma   90.00
#
_symmetry.space_group_name_H-M   'P 1'
#
loop_
_entity.id
_entity.type
_entity.pdbx_description
1 polymer ?
#
loop_
_entity_poly.entity_id
_entity_poly.type
_entity_poly.pdbx_seq_one_letter_code
_entity_poly.pdbx_strand_id
1 'polypeptide(L)'
;MQFIMIKILKSKLHRARVTDTHIDYEGSCAIDTNLLEASEIYEYEMIHIYNLNNGERFTTYAIKAEAGSGMITLNGAAAYKGKKNDLVIICSYINKEQLQV
;
A
#
# COMPACT_ATOMS: atom_id res chain seq x y z
N MET A 1 28.93 11.49 -19.03
CA MET A 1 28.22 10.88 -17.87
C MET A 1 26.77 11.23 -17.89
N GLN A 2 25.95 10.28 -17.56
CA GLN A 2 24.51 10.43 -17.67
C GLN A 2 23.86 9.87 -16.41
N PHE A 3 22.84 10.59 -15.88
CA PHE A 3 22.03 10.10 -14.78
C PHE A 3 20.73 9.54 -15.34
N ILE A 4 20.28 8.45 -14.76
CA ILE A 4 18.96 7.89 -15.02
C ILE A 4 18.19 7.79 -13.70
N MET A 5 16.88 7.83 -13.81
CA MET A 5 16.01 7.60 -12.66
C MET A 5 15.58 6.15 -12.68
N ILE A 6 15.76 5.49 -11.55
CA ILE A 6 15.27 4.12 -11.37
C ILE A 6 14.25 4.09 -10.25
N LYS A 7 13.30 3.17 -10.35
CA LYS A 7 12.30 2.98 -9.33
C LYS A 7 12.72 1.81 -8.46
N ILE A 8 12.85 2.06 -7.16
CA ILE A 8 13.33 1.08 -6.20
C ILE A 8 12.28 0.85 -5.14
N LEU A 9 12.14 -0.38 -4.69
CA LEU A 9 11.29 -0.71 -3.56
C LEU A 9 11.80 0.05 -2.32
N LYS A 10 10.94 0.90 -1.76
CA LYS A 10 11.26 1.64 -0.55
C LYS A 10 10.93 0.82 0.69
N SER A 11 9.72 0.28 0.75
CA SER A 11 9.28 -0.53 1.89
C SER A 11 8.16 -1.46 1.50
N LYS A 12 7.91 -2.43 2.37
CA LYS A 12 6.91 -3.44 2.11
C LYS A 12 6.28 -3.90 3.43
N LEU A 13 4.95 -3.95 3.47
CA LEU A 13 4.20 -4.66 4.49
C LEU A 13 3.85 -6.02 3.91
N HIS A 14 4.51 -7.06 4.40
CA HIS A 14 4.39 -8.40 3.82
C HIS A 14 3.31 -9.20 4.54
N ARG A 15 2.34 -9.73 3.77
CA ARG A 15 1.26 -10.59 4.28
C ARG A 15 0.39 -9.88 5.32
N ALA A 16 0.06 -8.64 5.02
CA ALA A 16 -0.88 -7.89 5.83
C ALA A 16 -2.30 -8.41 5.59
N ARG A 17 -3.11 -8.45 6.64
CA ARG A 17 -4.49 -8.96 6.53
C ARG A 17 -5.46 -7.80 6.33
N VAL A 18 -6.28 -7.90 5.29
CA VAL A 18 -7.39 -6.96 5.08
C VAL A 18 -8.41 -7.16 6.19
N THR A 19 -8.72 -6.10 6.92
CA THR A 19 -9.67 -6.17 8.04
C THR A 19 -11.10 -5.83 7.64
N ASP A 20 -11.27 -5.04 6.57
CA ASP A 20 -12.60 -4.72 6.06
C ASP A 20 -12.51 -4.08 4.66
N THR A 21 -13.67 -3.92 4.02
CA THR A 21 -13.78 -3.24 2.72
C THR A 21 -15.00 -2.32 2.75
N HIS A 22 -14.88 -1.15 2.11
CA HIS A 22 -15.94 -0.14 2.09
C HIS A 22 -16.08 0.48 0.70
N ILE A 23 -17.00 -0.05 -0.09
CA ILE A 23 -17.22 0.39 -1.49
C ILE A 23 -17.62 1.85 -1.56
N ASP A 24 -18.41 2.33 -0.60
CA ASP A 24 -18.97 3.67 -0.63
C ASP A 24 -18.04 4.75 -0.09
N TYR A 25 -16.85 4.39 0.36
CA TYR A 25 -15.85 5.34 0.81
C TYR A 25 -14.99 5.81 -0.38
N GLU A 26 -14.32 6.95 -0.22
CA GLU A 26 -13.35 7.40 -1.21
C GLU A 26 -12.24 6.36 -1.39
N GLY A 27 -11.81 6.17 -2.64
CA GLY A 27 -10.79 5.19 -2.98
C GLY A 27 -9.50 5.44 -2.21
N SER A 28 -9.06 4.43 -1.43
CA SER A 28 -7.87 4.51 -0.61
C SER A 28 -7.65 3.17 0.08
N CYS A 29 -6.54 3.07 0.80
CA CYS A 29 -6.30 1.98 1.73
C CYS A 29 -5.98 2.58 3.10
N ALA A 30 -6.88 2.40 4.07
CA ALA A 30 -6.63 2.88 5.42
C ALA A 30 -5.75 1.86 6.14
N ILE A 31 -4.64 2.35 6.70
CA ILE A 31 -3.63 1.49 7.34
C ILE A 31 -3.36 2.04 8.73
N ASP A 32 -3.32 1.14 9.72
CA ASP A 32 -2.92 1.45 11.08
C ASP A 32 -1.71 2.39 11.07
N THR A 33 -1.83 3.52 11.76
CA THR A 33 -0.77 4.54 11.79
C THR A 33 0.57 3.98 12.26
N ASN A 34 0.57 3.02 13.19
CA ASN A 34 1.82 2.39 13.65
C ASN A 34 2.51 1.62 12.53
N LEU A 35 1.75 0.98 11.65
CA LEU A 35 2.31 0.27 10.49
C LEU A 35 2.84 1.25 9.46
N LEU A 36 2.16 2.36 9.24
CA LEU A 36 2.65 3.41 8.34
C LEU A 36 3.98 3.98 8.84
N GLU A 37 4.07 4.27 10.14
CA GLU A 37 5.31 4.79 10.73
C GLU A 37 6.44 3.78 10.63
N ALA A 38 6.18 2.54 10.97
CA ALA A 38 7.20 1.48 10.93
C ALA A 38 7.72 1.24 9.51
N SER A 39 6.88 1.36 8.50
CA SER A 39 7.25 1.15 7.10
C SER A 39 7.70 2.44 6.39
N GLU A 40 7.61 3.58 7.08
CA GLU A 40 7.92 4.89 6.50
C GLU A 40 7.06 5.21 5.26
N ILE A 41 5.83 4.72 5.26
CA ILE A 41 4.84 5.09 4.25
C ILE A 41 4.06 6.29 4.78
N TYR A 42 4.06 7.37 4.01
CA TYR A 42 3.37 8.60 4.40
C TYR A 42 1.90 8.55 4.03
N GLU A 43 1.10 9.29 4.77
CA GLU A 43 -0.30 9.50 4.39
C GLU A 43 -0.35 10.10 2.98
N TYR A 44 -1.26 9.60 2.16
CA TYR A 44 -1.46 9.97 0.75
C TYR A 44 -0.37 9.49 -0.20
N GLU A 45 0.58 8.76 0.28
CA GLU A 45 1.59 8.15 -0.59
C GLU A 45 0.95 7.08 -1.48
N MET A 46 1.32 7.05 -2.75
CA MET A 46 0.89 6.00 -3.67
C MET A 46 1.49 4.67 -3.23
N ILE A 47 0.66 3.65 -3.15
CA ILE A 47 1.07 2.30 -2.78
C ILE A 47 0.56 1.30 -3.81
N HIS A 48 1.30 0.21 -3.95
CA HIS A 48 0.91 -0.93 -4.77
C HIS A 48 0.48 -2.06 -3.83
N ILE A 49 -0.66 -2.66 -4.13
CA ILE A 49 -1.19 -3.75 -3.31
C ILE A 49 -1.26 -5.00 -4.18
N TYR A 50 -0.70 -6.07 -3.68
CA TYR A 50 -0.69 -7.37 -4.34
C TYR A 50 -1.45 -8.36 -3.46
N ASN A 51 -2.58 -8.84 -3.95
CA ASN A 51 -3.45 -9.74 -3.18
C ASN A 51 -3.02 -11.19 -3.40
N LEU A 52 -2.58 -11.85 -2.34
CA LEU A 52 -2.10 -13.21 -2.40
C LEU A 52 -3.21 -14.24 -2.57
N ASN A 53 -4.46 -13.88 -2.26
CA ASN A 53 -5.58 -14.80 -2.34
C ASN A 53 -6.21 -14.86 -3.72
N ASN A 54 -6.21 -13.76 -4.47
CA ASN A 54 -6.86 -13.72 -5.78
C ASN A 54 -5.94 -13.29 -6.93
N GLY A 55 -4.69 -12.93 -6.63
CA GLY A 55 -3.73 -12.52 -7.63
C GLY A 55 -3.91 -11.11 -8.17
N GLU A 56 -4.87 -10.35 -7.66
CA GLU A 56 -5.08 -8.97 -8.09
C GLU A 56 -3.91 -8.08 -7.69
N ARG A 57 -3.54 -7.20 -8.62
CA ARG A 57 -2.48 -6.21 -8.43
C ARG A 57 -3.04 -4.86 -8.79
N PHE A 58 -3.00 -3.93 -7.85
CA PHE A 58 -3.62 -2.62 -8.06
C PHE A 58 -2.88 -1.53 -7.28
N THR A 59 -3.15 -0.31 -7.65
CA THR A 59 -2.54 0.88 -7.08
C THR A 59 -3.60 1.73 -6.41
N THR A 60 -3.27 2.25 -5.23
CA THR A 60 -4.11 3.19 -4.52
C THR A 60 -3.20 4.11 -3.70
N TYR A 61 -3.72 4.80 -2.71
CA TYR A 61 -2.92 5.61 -1.80
C TYR A 61 -3.28 5.28 -0.36
N ALA A 62 -2.33 5.52 0.54
CA ALA A 62 -2.49 5.23 1.96
C ALA A 62 -3.19 6.38 2.68
N ILE A 63 -4.10 6.04 3.59
CA ILE A 63 -4.62 6.99 4.58
C ILE A 63 -4.43 6.39 5.96
N LYS A 64 -4.42 7.26 6.97
CA LYS A 64 -4.22 6.82 8.36
C LYS A 64 -5.47 6.16 8.93
N ALA A 65 -5.29 5.04 9.59
CA ALA A 65 -6.28 4.47 10.50
C ALA A 65 -5.75 4.61 11.93
N GLU A 66 -6.62 4.39 12.91
CA GLU A 66 -6.27 4.56 14.32
C GLU A 66 -5.04 3.74 14.69
N ALA A 67 -4.09 4.38 15.38
CA ALA A 67 -2.86 3.74 15.81
C ALA A 67 -3.18 2.58 16.77
N GLY A 68 -2.56 1.42 16.48
CA GLY A 68 -2.74 0.21 17.27
C GLY A 68 -4.02 -0.57 16.95
N SER A 69 -4.80 -0.12 15.97
CA SER A 69 -6.05 -0.80 15.60
C SER A 69 -5.83 -2.10 14.80
N GLY A 70 -4.67 -2.24 14.18
CA GLY A 70 -4.41 -3.33 13.24
C GLY A 70 -5.20 -3.21 11.94
N MET A 71 -5.84 -2.07 11.71
CA MET A 71 -6.76 -1.88 10.61
C MET A 71 -6.05 -1.78 9.26
N ILE A 72 -6.56 -2.52 8.29
CA ILE A 72 -6.19 -2.40 6.88
C ILE A 72 -7.48 -2.54 6.10
N THR A 73 -7.99 -1.43 5.53
CA THR A 73 -9.26 -1.43 4.84
C THR A 73 -9.10 -0.99 3.39
N LEU A 74 -9.78 -1.68 2.50
CA LEU A 74 -9.80 -1.33 1.08
C LEU A 74 -11.07 -0.53 0.82
N ASN A 75 -10.90 0.71 0.38
CA ASN A 75 -12.00 1.66 0.22
C ASN A 75 -12.23 2.03 -1.24
N GLY A 76 -13.48 2.28 -1.59
CA GLY A 76 -13.87 2.68 -2.94
C GLY A 76 -13.59 1.57 -3.96
N ALA A 77 -13.03 1.92 -5.10
CA ALA A 77 -12.75 0.97 -6.17
C ALA A 77 -11.82 -0.17 -5.70
N ALA A 78 -10.92 0.11 -4.77
CA ALA A 78 -10.03 -0.93 -4.22
C ALA A 78 -10.80 -2.04 -3.52
N ALA A 79 -11.99 -1.75 -3.01
CA ALA A 79 -12.82 -2.75 -2.33
C ALA A 79 -13.25 -3.89 -3.25
N TYR A 80 -13.25 -3.68 -4.57
CA TYR A 80 -13.53 -4.74 -5.52
C TYR A 80 -12.38 -5.71 -5.74
N LYS A 81 -11.18 -5.36 -5.25
CA LYS A 81 -9.95 -6.12 -5.48
C LYS A 81 -9.58 -7.04 -4.33
N GLY A 82 -10.36 -7.04 -3.27
CA GLY A 82 -10.08 -7.90 -2.12
C GLY A 82 -11.29 -8.03 -1.21
N LYS A 83 -11.15 -8.93 -0.26
CA LYS A 83 -12.16 -9.20 0.76
C LYS A 83 -11.53 -9.19 2.13
N LYS A 84 -12.37 -9.06 3.15
CA LYS A 84 -11.96 -9.24 4.54
C LYS A 84 -11.23 -10.57 4.69
N ASN A 85 -10.10 -10.53 5.38
CA ASN A 85 -9.21 -11.65 5.68
C ASN A 85 -8.26 -12.02 4.54
N ASP A 86 -8.33 -11.38 3.37
CA ASP A 86 -7.32 -11.60 2.35
C ASP A 86 -5.96 -11.16 2.84
N LEU A 87 -4.92 -11.90 2.45
CA LEU A 87 -3.55 -11.52 2.72
C LEU A 87 -3.01 -10.74 1.53
N VAL A 88 -2.45 -9.57 1.81
CA VAL A 88 -1.92 -8.68 0.77
C VAL A 88 -0.49 -8.28 1.09
N ILE A 89 0.22 -7.90 0.05
CA ILE A 89 1.54 -7.28 0.17
C ILE A 89 1.35 -5.81 -0.23
N ILE A 90 1.74 -4.90 0.64
CA ILE A 90 1.64 -3.46 0.38
C ILE A 90 3.04 -2.94 0.16
N CYS A 91 3.31 -2.42 -1.04
CA CYS A 91 4.63 -1.94 -1.42
C CYS A 91 4.62 -0.44 -1.69
N SER A 92 5.68 0.22 -1.29
CA SER A 92 5.93 1.59 -1.71
C SER A 92 7.27 1.66 -2.44
N TYR A 93 7.39 2.59 -3.36
CA TYR A 93 8.54 2.71 -4.24
C TYR A 93 9.06 4.14 -4.19
N ILE A 94 10.33 4.29 -4.48
CA ILE A 94 10.97 5.60 -4.53
C ILE A 94 11.78 5.71 -5.81
N ASN A 95 11.82 6.89 -6.38
CA ASN A 95 12.67 7.16 -7.53
C ASN A 95 14.05 7.52 -7.02
N LYS A 96 15.05 6.86 -7.57
CA LYS A 96 16.44 7.10 -7.21
C LYS A 96 17.23 7.44 -8.46
N GLU A 97 18.04 8.49 -8.36
CA GLU A 97 18.96 8.86 -9.41
C GLU A 97 20.17 7.95 -9.37
N GLN A 98 20.56 7.45 -10.53
CA GLN A 98 21.72 6.58 -10.65
C GLN A 98 22.61 7.08 -11.76
N LEU A 99 23.90 7.21 -11.46
CA LEU A 99 24.89 7.54 -12.48
C LEU A 99 25.10 6.34 -13.40
N GLN A 100 24.94 6.57 -14.68
CA GLN A 100 25.21 5.58 -15.70
C GLN A 100 26.54 5.91 -16.39
N VAL A 101 27.44 4.98 -16.35
CA VAL A 101 28.79 5.16 -16.92
C VAL A 101 28.87 4.51 -18.27
#